data_d562c15a88cb46ed8de4ef79409981f2
#
_entry.id   d562c15a88cb46ed8de4ef79409981f2
#
_cell.length_a   1.000
_cell.length_b   1.000
_cell.length_c   1.000
_cell.angle_alpha   90.00
_cell.angle_beta   90.00
_cell.angle_gamma   90.00
#
_symmetry.space_group_name_H-M   'P 1'
#
loop_
_entity.id
_entity.type
_entity.pdbx_description
1 polymer ?
#
loop_
_entity_poly.entity_id
_entity_poly.type
_entity_poly.pdbx_seq_one_letter_code
_entity_poly.pdbx_strand_id
1 'polypeptide(L)'
;MRWATYFAVLASVLSVGLALGVSMPLVSLRLESWGYGSFAIGVMAAMPAFGVLLGAKVSSRMASWLGTANLMRLCLWAGAVSIGLLAILPSYPVWLVLRLMIGVILTIVFILGESWINQLVVEQWRGPAGGAVWLQLCLEPTVRSVAVGLDRHRP
;
A
#
# COMPACT_ATOMS: atom_id res chain seq x y z
N MET A 1 15.75 18.58 14.34
CA MET A 1 14.73 17.73 13.65
C MET A 1 14.92 17.90 12.15
N ARG A 2 15.16 16.83 11.40
CA ARG A 2 15.38 16.94 9.92
C ARG A 2 14.01 16.93 9.25
N TRP A 3 13.36 18.06 9.17
CA TRP A 3 12.05 18.25 8.54
C TRP A 3 11.99 17.67 7.11
N ALA A 4 13.10 17.78 6.37
CA ALA A 4 13.20 17.20 5.03
C ALA A 4 12.99 15.67 5.01
N THR A 5 13.53 14.95 5.99
CA THR A 5 13.35 13.49 6.10
C THR A 5 11.91 13.14 6.46
N TYR A 6 11.28 13.91 7.34
CA TYR A 6 9.88 13.71 7.72
C TYR A 6 8.94 13.90 6.51
N PHE A 7 9.12 15.00 5.76
CA PHE A 7 8.32 15.25 4.56
C PHE A 7 8.56 14.22 3.45
N ALA A 8 9.80 13.74 3.29
CA ALA A 8 10.10 12.68 2.33
C ALA A 8 9.39 11.36 2.66
N VAL A 9 9.36 10.97 3.92
CA VAL A 9 8.64 9.76 4.36
C VAL A 9 7.14 9.94 4.18
N LEU A 10 6.59 11.09 4.56
CA LEU A 10 5.17 11.40 4.40
C LEU A 10 4.75 11.35 2.92
N ALA A 11 5.55 11.96 2.04
CA ALA A 11 5.32 11.95 0.60
C ALA A 11 5.39 10.52 0.03
N SER A 12 6.30 9.69 0.52
CA SER A 12 6.41 8.28 0.11
C SER A 12 5.16 7.48 0.50
N VAL A 13 4.67 7.64 1.71
CA VAL A 13 3.44 6.96 2.19
C VAL A 13 2.23 7.41 1.39
N LEU A 14 2.10 8.71 1.12
CA LEU A 14 1.04 9.27 0.28
C LEU A 14 1.06 8.71 -1.14
N SER A 15 2.24 8.67 -1.76
CA SER A 15 2.40 8.15 -3.12
C SER A 15 1.98 6.69 -3.22
N VAL A 16 2.30 5.89 -2.20
CA VAL A 16 1.91 4.48 -2.11
C VAL A 16 0.40 4.34 -1.92
N GLY A 17 -0.20 5.14 -1.04
CA GLY A 17 -1.65 5.15 -0.81
C GLY A 17 -2.44 5.51 -2.07
N LEU A 18 -2.03 6.56 -2.77
CA LEU A 18 -2.63 6.97 -4.04
C LEU A 18 -2.49 5.90 -5.13
N ALA A 19 -1.30 5.29 -5.26
CA ALA A 19 -1.07 4.23 -6.24
C ALA A 19 -1.97 3.03 -5.99
N LEU A 20 -2.18 2.63 -4.74
CA LEU A 20 -3.10 1.56 -4.36
C LEU A 20 -4.55 1.95 -4.62
N GLY A 21 -4.96 3.15 -4.23
CA GLY A 21 -6.32 3.65 -4.41
C GLY A 21 -6.76 3.68 -5.87
N VAL A 22 -5.87 4.11 -6.77
CA VAL A 22 -6.15 4.16 -8.21
C VAL A 22 -6.05 2.78 -8.87
N SER A 23 -5.20 1.89 -8.37
CA SER A 23 -4.98 0.57 -8.98
C SER A 23 -6.18 -0.37 -8.84
N MET A 24 -7.01 -0.21 -7.80
CA MET A 24 -8.18 -1.06 -7.58
C MET A 24 -9.24 -0.91 -8.68
N PRO A 25 -9.76 0.30 -8.98
CA PRO A 25 -10.74 0.46 -10.05
C PRO A 25 -10.18 0.11 -11.43
N LEU A 26 -8.91 0.40 -11.70
CA LEU A 26 -8.29 0.06 -12.99
C LEU A 26 -8.24 -1.45 -13.24
N VAL A 27 -7.88 -2.22 -12.21
CA VAL A 27 -7.83 -3.68 -12.31
C VAL A 27 -9.24 -4.27 -12.46
N SER A 28 -10.23 -3.75 -11.74
CA SER A 28 -11.62 -4.20 -11.87
C SER A 28 -12.14 -3.99 -13.28
N LEU A 29 -11.96 -2.80 -13.85
CA LEU A 29 -12.35 -2.50 -15.24
C LEU A 29 -11.62 -3.38 -16.26
N ARG A 30 -10.34 -3.68 -16.03
CA ARG A 30 -9.58 -4.55 -16.92
C ARG A 30 -10.07 -5.99 -16.88
N LEU A 31 -10.36 -6.53 -15.69
CA LEU A 31 -10.92 -7.87 -15.55
C LEU A 31 -12.32 -7.97 -16.17
N GLU A 32 -13.14 -6.96 -15.98
CA GLU A 32 -14.45 -6.88 -16.60
C GLU A 32 -14.35 -6.89 -18.13
N SER A 33 -13.41 -6.14 -18.71
CA SER A 33 -13.15 -6.14 -20.15
C SER A 33 -12.66 -7.49 -20.68
N TRP A 34 -12.08 -8.34 -19.83
CA TRP A 34 -11.69 -9.72 -20.18
C TRP A 34 -12.81 -10.73 -19.97
N GLY A 35 -14.01 -10.29 -19.55
CA GLY A 35 -15.17 -11.15 -19.36
C GLY A 35 -15.16 -11.94 -18.04
N TYR A 36 -14.33 -11.57 -17.07
CA TYR A 36 -14.34 -12.20 -15.74
C TYR A 36 -15.52 -11.72 -14.92
N GLY A 37 -16.22 -12.67 -14.28
CA GLY A 37 -17.36 -12.36 -13.41
C GLY A 37 -16.96 -11.68 -12.09
N SER A 38 -17.96 -11.10 -11.41
CA SER A 38 -17.80 -10.36 -10.15
C SER A 38 -17.06 -11.13 -9.05
N PHE A 39 -17.19 -12.46 -9.02
CA PHE A 39 -16.47 -13.31 -8.07
C PHE A 39 -14.96 -13.27 -8.29
N ALA A 40 -14.50 -13.38 -9.55
CA ALA A 40 -13.08 -13.33 -9.89
C ALA A 40 -12.47 -11.94 -9.58
N ILE A 41 -13.24 -10.88 -9.81
CA ILE A 41 -12.84 -9.50 -9.45
C ILE A 41 -12.73 -9.36 -7.92
N GLY A 42 -13.68 -9.92 -7.17
CA GLY A 42 -13.65 -9.91 -5.70
C GLY A 42 -12.44 -10.66 -5.12
N VAL A 43 -12.12 -11.83 -5.66
CA VAL A 43 -10.91 -12.60 -5.28
C VAL A 43 -9.65 -11.79 -5.56
N MET A 44 -9.56 -11.16 -6.73
CA MET A 44 -8.41 -10.30 -7.10
C MET A 44 -8.26 -9.10 -6.14
N ALA A 45 -9.36 -8.50 -5.70
CA ALA A 45 -9.37 -7.40 -4.74
C ALA A 45 -8.97 -7.85 -3.33
N ALA A 46 -9.27 -9.10 -2.95
CA ALA A 46 -8.92 -9.66 -1.65
C ALA A 46 -7.44 -10.09 -1.53
N MET A 47 -6.76 -10.39 -2.64
CA MET A 47 -5.38 -10.89 -2.64
C MET A 47 -4.38 -9.96 -1.90
N PRO A 48 -4.39 -8.64 -2.08
CA PRO A 48 -3.50 -7.75 -1.30
C PRO A 48 -3.76 -7.84 0.20
N ALA A 49 -5.01 -8.00 0.64
CA ALA A 49 -5.35 -8.14 2.07
C ALA A 49 -4.75 -9.43 2.67
N PHE A 50 -4.80 -10.54 1.95
CA PHE A 50 -4.08 -11.75 2.34
C PHE A 50 -2.57 -11.52 2.40
N GLY A 51 -2.04 -10.78 1.44
CA GLY A 51 -0.63 -10.36 1.43
C GLY A 51 -0.25 -9.55 2.67
N VAL A 52 -1.13 -8.65 3.12
CA VAL A 52 -0.94 -7.87 4.36
C VAL A 52 -0.80 -8.78 5.58
N LEU A 53 -1.67 -9.77 5.72
CA LEU A 53 -1.61 -10.72 6.84
C LEU A 53 -0.31 -11.54 6.84
N LEU A 54 0.12 -12.01 5.66
CA LEU A 54 1.38 -12.73 5.51
C LEU A 54 2.59 -11.83 5.79
N GLY A 55 2.58 -10.62 5.24
CA GLY A 55 3.63 -9.62 5.42
C GLY A 55 3.83 -9.24 6.88
N ALA A 56 2.75 -9.04 7.63
CA ALA A 56 2.81 -8.74 9.05
C ALA A 56 3.48 -9.87 9.86
N LYS A 57 3.17 -11.12 9.52
CA LYS A 57 3.73 -12.29 10.21
C LYS A 57 5.22 -12.52 9.90
N VAL A 58 5.66 -12.18 8.69
CA VAL A 58 7.01 -12.49 8.21
C VAL A 58 7.98 -11.31 8.39
N SER A 59 7.46 -10.07 8.50
CA SER A 59 8.25 -8.83 8.53
C SER A 59 9.34 -8.83 9.61
N SER A 60 9.01 -9.21 10.85
CA SER A 60 9.97 -9.23 11.97
C SER A 60 11.09 -10.25 11.77
N ARG A 61 10.76 -11.43 11.25
CA ARG A 61 11.72 -12.49 10.99
C ARG A 61 12.66 -12.13 9.84
N MET A 62 12.14 -11.55 8.77
CA MET A 62 12.96 -11.08 7.65
C MET A 62 13.85 -9.89 8.04
N ALA A 63 13.34 -8.98 8.86
CA ALA A 63 14.13 -7.85 9.35
C ALA A 63 15.32 -8.28 10.22
N SER A 64 15.15 -9.33 11.04
CA SER A 64 16.24 -9.88 11.86
C SER A 64 17.32 -10.61 11.04
N TRP A 65 16.96 -11.19 9.88
CA TRP A 65 17.89 -11.93 9.03
C TRP A 65 18.65 -11.06 8.02
N LEU A 66 17.95 -10.17 7.33
CA LEU A 66 18.56 -9.34 6.27
C LEU A 66 19.00 -7.95 6.75
N GLY A 67 18.55 -7.54 7.93
CA GLY A 67 18.69 -6.17 8.41
C GLY A 67 17.68 -5.22 7.74
N THR A 68 17.23 -4.23 8.50
CA THR A 68 16.13 -3.34 8.12
C THR A 68 16.37 -2.59 6.81
N ALA A 69 17.60 -2.07 6.61
CA ALA A 69 17.96 -1.28 5.43
C ALA A 69 18.00 -2.11 4.14
N ASN A 70 18.55 -3.32 4.21
CA ASN A 70 18.65 -4.20 3.04
C ASN A 70 17.27 -4.77 2.67
N LEU A 71 16.47 -5.13 3.68
CA LEU A 71 15.11 -5.59 3.47
C LEU A 71 14.27 -4.50 2.80
N MET A 72 14.39 -3.25 3.23
CA MET A 72 13.66 -2.13 2.62
C MET A 72 14.04 -1.93 1.15
N ARG A 73 15.33 -1.99 0.83
CA ARG A 73 15.79 -1.92 -0.57
C ARG A 73 15.25 -3.08 -1.41
N LEU A 74 15.32 -4.30 -0.88
CA LEU A 74 14.80 -5.49 -1.55
C LEU A 74 13.31 -5.37 -1.83
N CYS A 75 12.53 -4.92 -0.84
CA CYS A 75 11.10 -4.71 -0.98
C CYS A 75 10.77 -3.64 -2.04
N LEU A 76 11.51 -2.54 -2.09
CA LEU A 76 11.30 -1.51 -3.10
C LEU A 76 11.58 -2.02 -4.51
N TRP A 77 12.69 -2.76 -4.71
CA TRP A 77 13.01 -3.39 -5.99
C TRP A 77 11.96 -4.45 -6.39
N ALA A 78 11.59 -5.33 -5.47
CA ALA A 78 10.58 -6.34 -5.71
C ALA A 78 9.20 -5.71 -6.03
N GLY A 79 8.86 -4.61 -5.37
CA GLY A 79 7.65 -3.84 -5.66
C GLY A 79 7.65 -3.24 -7.06
N ALA A 80 8.75 -2.59 -7.45
CA ALA A 80 8.90 -2.02 -8.79
C ALA A 80 8.82 -3.08 -9.89
N VAL A 81 9.49 -4.23 -9.70
CA VAL A 81 9.43 -5.37 -10.62
C VAL A 81 8.00 -5.94 -10.70
N SER A 82 7.32 -6.09 -9.55
CA SER A 82 5.94 -6.60 -9.52
C SER A 82 4.96 -5.71 -10.27
N ILE A 83 5.10 -4.39 -10.14
CA ILE A 83 4.27 -3.42 -10.88
C ILE A 83 4.59 -3.48 -12.38
N GLY A 84 5.86 -3.57 -12.75
CA GLY A 84 6.27 -3.73 -14.15
C GLY A 84 5.72 -5.01 -14.79
N LEU A 85 5.79 -6.13 -14.07
CA LEU A 85 5.26 -7.42 -14.54
C LEU A 85 3.72 -7.39 -14.68
N LEU A 86 3.00 -6.66 -13.83
CA LEU A 86 1.56 -6.45 -13.97
C LEU A 86 1.19 -5.77 -15.30
N ALA A 87 2.05 -4.86 -15.78
CA ALA A 87 1.83 -4.17 -17.06
C ALA A 87 2.13 -5.04 -18.28
N ILE A 88 3.12 -5.96 -18.17
CA ILE A 88 3.64 -6.73 -19.29
C ILE A 88 2.88 -8.05 -19.47
N LEU A 89 2.44 -8.69 -18.38
CA LEU A 89 1.84 -10.03 -18.38
C LEU A 89 0.33 -9.96 -18.09
N PRO A 90 -0.53 -9.85 -19.11
CA PRO A 90 -1.98 -9.79 -18.93
C PRO A 90 -2.56 -11.22 -18.71
N SER A 91 -2.27 -11.81 -17.54
CA SER A 91 -2.75 -13.15 -17.18
C SER A 91 -3.35 -13.12 -15.76
N TYR A 92 -4.58 -13.63 -15.62
CA TYR A 92 -5.29 -13.64 -14.36
C TYR A 92 -4.52 -14.32 -13.20
N PRO A 93 -3.98 -15.56 -13.37
CA PRO A 93 -3.26 -16.22 -12.27
C PRO A 93 -1.97 -15.49 -11.89
N VAL A 94 -1.28 -14.90 -12.87
CA VAL A 94 -0.07 -14.09 -12.60
C VAL A 94 -0.45 -12.83 -11.81
N TRP A 95 -1.53 -12.20 -12.16
CA TRP A 95 -2.01 -11.02 -11.45
C TRP A 95 -2.42 -11.33 -10.01
N LEU A 96 -3.00 -12.49 -9.73
CA LEU A 96 -3.31 -12.93 -8.36
C LEU A 96 -2.04 -13.02 -7.51
N VAL A 97 -1.01 -13.68 -8.01
CA VAL A 97 0.27 -13.84 -7.29
C VAL A 97 0.95 -12.49 -7.11
N LEU A 98 1.01 -11.66 -8.15
CA LEU A 98 1.62 -10.33 -8.06
C LEU A 98 0.89 -9.42 -7.07
N ARG A 99 -0.43 -9.48 -7.01
CA ARG A 99 -1.25 -8.73 -6.04
C ARG A 99 -1.00 -9.18 -4.61
N LEU A 100 -0.88 -10.47 -4.38
CA LEU A 100 -0.49 -11.02 -3.08
C LEU A 100 0.90 -10.51 -2.68
N MET A 101 1.88 -10.62 -3.58
CA MET A 101 3.25 -10.16 -3.35
C MET A 101 3.32 -8.66 -3.06
N ILE A 102 2.59 -7.85 -3.80
CA ILE A 102 2.49 -6.40 -3.55
C ILE A 102 1.94 -6.14 -2.13
N GLY A 103 0.92 -6.87 -1.69
CA GLY A 103 0.39 -6.76 -0.33
C GLY A 103 1.43 -7.07 0.75
N VAL A 104 2.22 -8.15 0.57
CA VAL A 104 3.32 -8.52 1.47
C VAL A 104 4.39 -7.42 1.51
N ILE A 105 4.84 -6.98 0.35
CA ILE A 105 5.89 -5.97 0.19
C ILE A 105 5.49 -4.65 0.86
N LEU A 106 4.29 -4.18 0.58
CA LEU A 106 3.77 -2.92 1.14
C LEU A 106 3.68 -2.98 2.66
N THR A 107 3.22 -4.10 3.21
CA THR A 107 3.15 -4.28 4.66
C THR A 107 4.53 -4.24 5.31
N ILE A 108 5.51 -4.93 4.73
CA ILE A 108 6.88 -4.92 5.23
C ILE A 108 7.44 -3.49 5.20
N VAL A 109 7.30 -2.78 4.08
CA VAL A 109 7.78 -1.40 3.93
C VAL A 109 7.08 -0.47 4.93
N PHE A 110 5.78 -0.64 5.15
CA PHE A 110 5.01 0.16 6.09
C PHE A 110 5.48 -0.05 7.53
N ILE A 111 5.60 -1.32 7.99
CA ILE A 111 6.05 -1.66 9.34
C ILE A 111 7.48 -1.15 9.60
N LEU A 112 8.38 -1.34 8.62
CA LEU A 112 9.76 -0.85 8.76
C LEU A 112 9.83 0.68 8.74
N GLY A 113 9.00 1.33 7.92
CA GLY A 113 8.89 2.78 7.87
C GLY A 113 8.40 3.38 9.20
N GLU A 114 7.34 2.82 9.78
CA GLU A 114 6.85 3.22 11.11
C GLU A 114 7.91 3.03 12.20
N SER A 115 8.59 1.88 12.17
CA SER A 115 9.68 1.61 13.13
C SER A 115 10.80 2.65 13.04
N TRP A 116 11.18 3.07 11.83
CA TRP A 116 12.20 4.09 11.63
C TRP A 116 11.73 5.48 12.06
N ILE A 117 10.49 5.85 11.75
CA ILE A 117 9.90 7.11 12.20
C ILE A 117 9.89 7.17 13.73
N ASN A 118 9.49 6.10 14.40
CA ASN A 118 9.45 6.02 15.84
C ASN A 118 10.84 6.12 16.49
N GLN A 119 11.90 5.71 15.81
CA GLN A 119 13.29 5.84 16.28
C GLN A 119 13.85 7.26 16.04
N LEU A 120 13.41 7.95 14.99
CA LEU A 120 13.90 9.29 14.62
C LEU A 120 13.16 10.42 15.33
N VAL A 121 11.93 10.18 15.75
CA VAL A 121 11.09 11.19 16.43
C VAL A 121 11.39 11.20 17.91
N VAL A 122 11.74 12.38 18.44
CA VAL A 122 11.93 12.62 19.87
C VAL A 122 10.65 12.23 20.62
N GLU A 123 10.81 11.65 21.81
CA GLU A 123 9.77 11.00 22.61
C GLU A 123 8.47 11.83 22.77
N GLN A 124 8.61 13.16 22.85
CA GLN A 124 7.48 14.10 22.94
C GLN A 124 6.58 14.17 21.68
N TRP A 125 7.06 13.72 20.51
CA TRP A 125 6.35 13.81 19.23
C TRP A 125 5.94 12.44 18.65
N ARG A 126 6.20 11.35 19.36
CA ARG A 126 5.88 9.98 18.88
C ARG A 126 4.38 9.78 18.65
N GLY A 127 3.54 10.27 19.55
CA GLY A 127 2.09 10.15 19.43
C GLY A 127 1.50 10.96 18.25
N PRO A 128 1.77 12.29 18.16
CA PRO A 128 1.26 13.13 17.08
C PRO A 128 1.76 12.72 15.69
N ALA A 129 3.02 12.26 15.56
CA ALA A 129 3.58 11.86 14.27
C ALA A 129 2.97 10.57 13.73
N GLY A 130 2.73 9.58 14.59
CA GLY A 130 2.01 8.37 14.21
C GLY A 130 0.53 8.64 13.92
N GLY A 131 -0.13 9.45 14.75
CA GLY A 131 -1.52 9.82 14.59
C GLY A 131 -1.81 10.56 13.28
N ALA A 132 -0.89 11.41 12.80
CA ALA A 132 -1.05 12.11 11.53
C ALA A 132 -1.10 11.16 10.33
N VAL A 133 -0.31 10.09 10.31
CA VAL A 133 -0.32 9.07 9.26
C VAL A 133 -1.64 8.29 9.28
N TRP A 134 -2.12 7.89 10.47
CA TRP A 134 -3.39 7.20 10.61
C TRP A 134 -4.59 8.07 10.26
N LEU A 135 -4.57 9.34 10.66
CA LEU A 135 -5.63 10.29 10.33
C LEU A 135 -5.75 10.47 8.82
N GLN A 136 -4.63 10.52 8.12
CA GLN A 136 -4.58 10.68 6.68
C GLN A 136 -5.13 9.46 5.94
N LEU A 137 -4.80 8.25 6.39
CA LEU A 137 -5.35 7.00 5.86
C LEU A 137 -6.87 6.88 6.10
N CYS A 138 -7.37 7.40 7.22
CA CYS A 138 -8.80 7.38 7.55
C CYS A 138 -9.60 8.46 6.82
N LEU A 139 -9.01 9.61 6.52
CA LEU A 139 -9.69 10.71 5.83
C LEU A 139 -9.89 10.46 4.34
N GLU A 140 -9.02 9.70 3.70
CA GLU A 140 -9.07 9.45 2.26
C GLU A 140 -10.40 8.82 1.78
N PRO A 141 -10.94 7.75 2.42
CA PRO A 141 -12.26 7.22 2.05
C PRO A 141 -13.41 8.17 2.42
N THR A 142 -13.28 8.94 3.51
CA THR A 142 -14.32 9.86 3.98
C THR A 142 -14.46 11.08 3.06
N VAL A 143 -13.36 11.66 2.64
CA VAL A 143 -13.36 12.80 1.70
C VAL A 143 -13.96 12.38 0.34
N ARG A 144 -13.66 11.16 -0.10
CA ARG A 144 -14.20 10.63 -1.36
C ARG A 144 -15.72 10.39 -1.29
N SER A 145 -16.22 9.86 -0.18
CA SER A 145 -17.67 9.64 0.01
C SER A 145 -18.43 10.95 0.11
N VAL A 146 -17.87 11.98 0.74
CA VAL A 146 -18.46 13.33 0.80
C VAL A 146 -18.46 13.99 -0.58
N ALA A 147 -17.38 13.89 -1.34
CA ALA A 147 -17.31 14.45 -2.69
C ALA A 147 -18.33 13.82 -3.64
N VAL A 148 -18.52 12.50 -3.58
CA VAL A 148 -19.53 11.77 -4.36
C VAL A 148 -20.96 12.11 -3.90
N GLY A 149 -21.17 12.35 -2.61
CA GLY A 149 -22.45 12.77 -2.06
C GLY A 149 -22.87 14.18 -2.51
N LEU A 150 -21.93 15.10 -2.61
CA LEU A 150 -22.18 16.48 -3.05
C LEU A 150 -22.52 16.58 -4.56
N ASP A 151 -21.99 15.68 -5.39
CA ASP A 151 -22.27 15.66 -6.82
C ASP A 151 -23.69 15.11 -7.14
N ARG A 152 -24.27 14.31 -6.24
CA ARG A 152 -25.65 13.80 -6.38
C ARG A 152 -26.74 14.82 -6.07
N HIS A 153 -26.42 15.96 -5.48
CA HIS A 153 -27.37 17.01 -5.08
C HIS A 153 -27.29 18.29 -5.92
N ARG A 154 -26.60 18.26 -7.06
CA ARG A 154 -26.73 19.35 -8.05
C ARG A 154 -27.96 19.10 -8.91
N PRO A 155 -28.94 20.03 -8.89
CA PRO A 155 -30.12 19.97 -9.75
C PRO A 155 -29.75 20.10 -11.22
#